data_95f204e618f8b7ee81c14f715c210697
#
_entry.id   95f204e618f8b7ee81c14f715c210697
#
_cell.length_a   1.000
_cell.length_b   1.000
_cell.length_c   1.000
_cell.angle_alpha   90.00
_cell.angle_beta   90.00
_cell.angle_gamma   90.00
#
_symmetry.space_group_name_H-M   'P 1'
#
loop_
_entity.id
_entity.type
_entity.pdbx_description
1 polymer ?
#
loop_
_entity_poly.entity_id
_entity_poly.type
_entity_poly.pdbx_seq_one_letter_code
_entity_poly.pdbx_strand_id
1 'polypeptide(L)'
;VGRRRPRRIGLLMLNKYARGFFTRLFTPLARLLLKWGVTPDAVTIAGTIGVAGGALVFYPLGQLFWGTVFITLFVFSDVIDGIMARIKGHGGLWGNFLDSTLDRIADGALFAGVAIWFFTGGQNTAIATAALACLVLGMIVSYARAKAESLGFTANVGLAERAERLVSVLVVTGLTGLGLPEGFLLAVLVILAAASLVTIYQRVSTVRRQSREARPAS
;
A
#
# COMPACT_ATOMS: atom_id res chain seq x y z
N VAL A 1 -8.28 -27.47 -25.79
CA VAL A 1 -8.74 -27.99 -24.49
C VAL A 1 -8.36 -26.95 -23.45
N GLY A 2 -9.37 -26.13 -23.03
CA GLY A 2 -9.18 -25.00 -22.13
C GLY A 2 -9.04 -25.48 -20.69
N ARG A 3 -7.86 -25.31 -20.09
CA ARG A 3 -7.67 -25.47 -18.64
C ARG A 3 -8.27 -24.26 -17.93
N ARG A 4 -9.46 -24.41 -17.37
CA ARG A 4 -10.06 -23.46 -16.42
C ARG A 4 -9.22 -23.42 -15.14
N ARG A 5 -8.56 -22.27 -14.86
CA ARG A 5 -7.89 -22.02 -13.56
C ARG A 5 -8.96 -21.95 -12.46
N PRO A 6 -8.72 -22.53 -11.26
CA PRO A 6 -9.66 -22.43 -10.16
C PRO A 6 -9.78 -20.96 -9.73
N ARG A 7 -11.00 -20.45 -9.71
CA ARG A 7 -11.35 -19.08 -9.29
C ARG A 7 -11.05 -18.93 -7.80
N ARG A 8 -10.28 -17.92 -7.44
CA ARG A 8 -10.17 -17.35 -6.08
C ARG A 8 -11.48 -16.66 -5.70
N ILE A 9 -12.57 -17.40 -5.56
CA ILE A 9 -13.92 -16.83 -5.36
C ILE A 9 -14.09 -16.24 -3.96
N GLY A 10 -13.47 -16.79 -2.93
CA GLY A 10 -13.64 -16.34 -1.54
C GLY A 10 -13.03 -14.97 -1.22
N LEU A 11 -11.80 -14.69 -1.69
CA LEU A 11 -11.13 -13.41 -1.41
C LEU A 11 -11.77 -12.22 -2.16
N LEU A 12 -12.27 -12.47 -3.38
CA LEU A 12 -12.97 -11.46 -4.18
C LEU A 12 -14.31 -11.03 -3.56
N MET A 13 -15.01 -11.94 -2.92
CA MET A 13 -16.28 -11.65 -2.24
C MET A 13 -16.06 -10.80 -0.99
N LEU A 14 -15.08 -11.15 -0.14
CA LEU A 14 -14.76 -10.41 1.08
C LEU A 14 -14.34 -8.96 0.78
N ASN A 15 -13.53 -8.77 -0.26
CA ASN A 15 -13.07 -7.45 -0.70
C ASN A 15 -14.24 -6.60 -1.27
N LYS A 16 -15.21 -7.21 -1.93
CA LYS A 16 -16.39 -6.53 -2.47
C LYS A 16 -17.36 -6.07 -1.36
N TYR A 17 -17.58 -6.90 -0.34
CA TYR A 17 -18.44 -6.55 0.81
C TYR A 17 -17.79 -5.49 1.69
N ALA A 18 -16.50 -5.61 1.99
CA ALA A 18 -15.75 -4.63 2.77
C ALA A 18 -15.75 -3.25 2.07
N ARG A 19 -15.45 -3.21 0.76
CA ARG A 19 -15.53 -1.96 -0.03
C ARG A 19 -16.92 -1.33 -0.01
N GLY A 20 -17.98 -2.14 -0.16
CA GLY A 20 -19.36 -1.66 -0.10
C GLY A 20 -19.73 -1.05 1.25
N PHE A 21 -19.30 -1.68 2.34
CA PHE A 21 -19.52 -1.20 3.69
C PHE A 21 -18.81 0.14 3.96
N PHE A 22 -17.48 0.20 3.70
CA PHE A 22 -16.71 1.43 3.87
C PHE A 22 -17.19 2.56 2.97
N THR A 23 -17.60 2.26 1.73
CA THR A 23 -18.17 3.28 0.85
C THR A 23 -19.45 3.87 1.45
N ARG A 24 -20.35 3.06 1.97
CA ARG A 24 -21.59 3.55 2.62
C ARG A 24 -21.30 4.37 3.86
N LEU A 25 -20.36 3.91 4.68
CA LEU A 25 -19.95 4.57 5.93
C LEU A 25 -19.35 5.96 5.68
N PHE A 26 -18.45 6.09 4.71
CA PHE A 26 -17.72 7.33 4.44
C PHE A 26 -18.40 8.25 3.40
N THR A 27 -19.45 7.81 2.70
CA THR A 27 -20.17 8.66 1.74
C THR A 27 -20.75 9.94 2.35
N PRO A 28 -21.37 9.95 3.56
CA PRO A 28 -21.85 11.18 4.18
C PRO A 28 -20.72 12.18 4.42
N LEU A 29 -19.57 11.71 4.94
CA LEU A 29 -18.40 12.56 5.20
C LEU A 29 -17.82 13.11 3.88
N ALA A 30 -17.69 12.29 2.85
CA ALA A 30 -17.23 12.72 1.52
C ALA A 30 -18.12 13.82 0.94
N ARG A 31 -19.45 13.67 1.06
CA ARG A 31 -20.40 14.72 0.62
C ARG A 31 -20.28 16.00 1.44
N LEU A 32 -20.06 15.89 2.74
CA LEU A 32 -19.88 17.06 3.61
C LEU A 32 -18.63 17.84 3.26
N LEU A 33 -17.49 17.14 3.05
CA LEU A 33 -16.22 17.74 2.62
C LEU A 33 -16.39 18.46 1.27
N LEU A 34 -17.08 17.81 0.31
CA LEU A 34 -17.38 18.44 -0.99
C LEU A 34 -18.24 19.69 -0.87
N LYS A 35 -19.22 19.72 0.05
CA LYS A 35 -20.03 20.92 0.33
C LYS A 35 -19.19 22.07 0.88
N TRP A 36 -18.14 21.76 1.64
CA TRP A 36 -17.20 22.76 2.17
C TRP A 36 -16.14 23.19 1.14
N GLY A 37 -16.24 22.71 -0.10
CA GLY A 37 -15.30 23.06 -1.17
C GLY A 37 -13.97 22.31 -1.11
N VAL A 38 -13.82 21.31 -0.21
CA VAL A 38 -12.61 20.48 -0.14
C VAL A 38 -12.50 19.63 -1.41
N THR A 39 -11.30 19.57 -1.98
CA THR A 39 -11.03 18.76 -3.17
C THR A 39 -10.58 17.34 -2.79
N PRO A 40 -10.81 16.31 -3.64
CA PRO A 40 -10.25 14.99 -3.44
C PRO A 40 -8.73 15.04 -3.24
N ASP A 41 -8.00 15.79 -4.07
CA ASP A 41 -6.55 15.94 -3.98
C ASP A 41 -6.09 16.49 -2.64
N ALA A 42 -6.83 17.45 -2.04
CA ALA A 42 -6.52 17.96 -0.72
C ALA A 42 -6.66 16.88 0.37
N VAL A 43 -7.64 15.99 0.24
CA VAL A 43 -7.82 14.86 1.17
C VAL A 43 -6.70 13.85 1.02
N THR A 44 -6.29 13.51 -0.21
CA THR A 44 -5.16 12.63 -0.49
C THR A 44 -3.86 13.19 0.11
N ILE A 45 -3.57 14.48 -0.11
CA ILE A 45 -2.38 15.16 0.45
C ILE A 45 -2.42 15.14 1.98
N ALA A 46 -3.53 15.53 2.60
CA ALA A 46 -3.67 15.56 4.05
C ALA A 46 -3.52 14.15 4.66
N GLY A 47 -4.10 13.14 4.01
CA GLY A 47 -3.96 11.74 4.39
C GLY A 47 -2.49 11.29 4.36
N THR A 48 -1.79 11.58 3.27
CA THR A 48 -0.38 11.25 3.12
C THR A 48 0.50 11.94 4.17
N ILE A 49 0.26 13.24 4.43
CA ILE A 49 0.98 13.98 5.48
C ILE A 49 0.69 13.35 6.85
N GLY A 50 -0.56 12.96 7.12
CA GLY A 50 -0.92 12.30 8.37
C GLY A 50 -0.25 10.93 8.53
N VAL A 51 -0.25 10.09 7.49
CA VAL A 51 0.43 8.79 7.50
C VAL A 51 1.93 8.96 7.67
N ALA A 52 2.57 9.80 6.84
CA ALA A 52 4.02 10.00 6.86
C ALA A 52 4.47 10.67 8.16
N GLY A 53 3.79 11.73 8.59
CA GLY A 53 4.07 12.40 9.86
C GLY A 53 3.88 11.48 11.05
N GLY A 54 2.77 10.73 11.08
CA GLY A 54 2.52 9.73 12.12
C GLY A 54 3.61 8.67 12.21
N ALA A 55 4.00 8.09 11.07
CA ALA A 55 5.03 7.07 11.02
C ALA A 55 6.41 7.59 11.45
N LEU A 56 6.81 8.77 10.97
CA LEU A 56 8.13 9.34 11.23
C LEU A 56 8.26 10.05 12.58
N VAL A 57 7.14 10.30 13.27
CA VAL A 57 7.14 10.88 14.62
C VAL A 57 6.90 9.81 15.68
N PHE A 58 5.79 9.07 15.61
CA PHE A 58 5.42 8.14 16.67
C PHE A 58 6.32 6.90 16.73
N TYR A 59 6.67 6.30 15.59
CA TYR A 59 7.46 5.07 15.61
C TYR A 59 8.88 5.31 16.14
N PRO A 60 9.64 6.31 15.69
CA PRO A 60 10.96 6.60 16.27
C PRO A 60 10.95 6.92 17.76
N LEU A 61 9.80 7.41 18.30
CA LEU A 61 9.60 7.63 19.72
C LEU A 61 9.19 6.35 20.49
N GLY A 62 9.14 5.19 19.84
CA GLY A 62 8.71 3.93 20.44
C GLY A 62 7.20 3.80 20.66
N GLN A 63 6.42 4.76 20.19
CA GLN A 63 4.96 4.77 20.34
C GLN A 63 4.28 3.93 19.24
N LEU A 64 4.66 2.64 19.12
CA LEU A 64 4.24 1.78 18.02
C LEU A 64 2.72 1.62 17.96
N PHE A 65 2.06 1.40 19.10
CA PHE A 65 0.60 1.25 19.14
C PHE A 65 -0.12 2.56 18.79
N TRP A 66 0.19 3.65 19.47
CA TRP A 66 -0.47 4.93 19.24
C TRP A 66 -0.16 5.50 17.87
N GLY A 67 1.05 5.30 17.39
CA GLY A 67 1.42 5.63 16.00
C GLY A 67 0.58 4.85 14.99
N THR A 68 0.39 3.55 15.21
CA THR A 68 -0.45 2.73 14.33
C THR A 68 -1.91 3.18 14.36
N VAL A 69 -2.47 3.50 15.52
CA VAL A 69 -3.84 4.05 15.63
C VAL A 69 -3.95 5.35 14.86
N PHE A 70 -3.02 6.28 15.08
CA PHE A 70 -3.00 7.56 14.38
C PHE A 70 -2.90 7.38 12.86
N ILE A 71 -1.94 6.59 12.38
CA ILE A 71 -1.73 6.31 10.96
C ILE A 71 -3.00 5.69 10.34
N THR A 72 -3.62 4.73 11.04
CA THR A 72 -4.83 4.05 10.54
C THR A 72 -5.97 5.03 10.29
N LEU A 73 -6.13 6.06 11.12
CA LEU A 73 -7.15 7.09 10.90
C LEU A 73 -6.91 7.82 9.57
N PHE A 74 -5.66 8.09 9.22
CA PHE A 74 -5.32 8.77 7.96
C PHE A 74 -5.30 7.84 6.75
N VAL A 75 -5.05 6.54 6.91
CA VAL A 75 -5.18 5.56 5.82
C VAL A 75 -6.59 5.53 5.23
N PHE A 76 -7.62 5.81 6.04
CA PHE A 76 -8.99 5.90 5.53
C PHE A 76 -9.24 7.10 4.60
N SER A 77 -8.33 8.08 4.53
CA SER A 77 -8.44 9.19 3.58
C SER A 77 -8.47 8.70 2.13
N ASP A 78 -7.72 7.63 1.79
CA ASP A 78 -7.71 7.01 0.45
C ASP A 78 -9.11 6.46 0.05
N VAL A 79 -9.92 6.08 1.02
CA VAL A 79 -11.31 5.67 0.76
C VAL A 79 -12.20 6.88 0.52
N ILE A 80 -11.98 7.95 1.29
CA ILE A 80 -12.79 9.18 1.25
C ILE A 80 -12.55 9.92 -0.05
N ASP A 81 -11.29 10.16 -0.44
CA ASP A 81 -10.94 10.87 -1.68
C ASP A 81 -11.41 10.11 -2.92
N GLY A 82 -11.29 8.78 -2.93
CA GLY A 82 -11.83 7.94 -3.99
C GLY A 82 -13.37 7.98 -4.09
N ILE A 83 -14.09 8.18 -2.97
CA ILE A 83 -15.54 8.42 -2.99
C ILE A 83 -15.83 9.83 -3.54
N MET A 84 -15.09 10.85 -3.08
CA MET A 84 -15.23 12.24 -3.52
C MET A 84 -14.98 12.39 -5.01
N ALA A 85 -13.92 11.75 -5.54
CA ALA A 85 -13.59 11.73 -6.96
C ALA A 85 -14.73 11.12 -7.79
N ARG A 86 -15.31 10.02 -7.35
CA ARG A 86 -16.46 9.38 -8.01
C ARG A 86 -17.72 10.25 -8.00
N ILE A 87 -18.00 10.96 -6.91
CA ILE A 87 -19.14 11.87 -6.82
C ILE A 87 -18.97 13.06 -7.78
N LYS A 88 -17.75 13.58 -7.92
CA LYS A 88 -17.45 14.68 -8.88
C LYS A 88 -17.41 14.23 -10.34
N GLY A 89 -17.46 12.92 -10.62
CA GLY A 89 -17.35 12.39 -11.99
C GLY A 89 -15.95 12.51 -12.61
N HIS A 90 -14.92 12.75 -11.81
CA HIS A 90 -13.56 12.99 -12.26
C HIS A 90 -12.56 12.12 -11.48
N GLY A 91 -12.18 10.98 -12.06
CA GLY A 91 -10.89 10.34 -11.79
C GLY A 91 -9.93 10.80 -12.90
N GLY A 92 -9.42 12.03 -12.81
CA GLY A 92 -8.54 12.58 -13.86
C GLY A 92 -7.15 11.92 -13.84
N LEU A 93 -6.41 12.07 -14.95
CA LEU A 93 -5.02 11.59 -15.04
C LEU A 93 -4.13 12.16 -13.92
N TRP A 94 -4.37 13.44 -13.57
CA TRP A 94 -3.68 14.12 -12.48
C TRP A 94 -3.95 13.46 -11.12
N GLY A 95 -5.20 13.20 -10.77
CA GLY A 95 -5.55 12.55 -9.50
C GLY A 95 -4.94 11.16 -9.36
N ASN A 96 -4.93 10.37 -10.43
CA ASN A 96 -4.29 9.06 -10.45
C ASN A 96 -2.77 9.15 -10.27
N PHE A 97 -2.12 10.12 -10.92
CA PHE A 97 -0.69 10.37 -10.74
C PHE A 97 -0.36 10.79 -9.31
N LEU A 98 -1.12 11.75 -8.77
CA LEU A 98 -0.95 12.28 -7.42
C LEU A 98 -1.11 11.17 -6.37
N ASP A 99 -2.21 10.43 -6.41
CA ASP A 99 -2.50 9.30 -5.54
C ASP A 99 -1.36 8.26 -5.58
N SER A 100 -0.98 7.82 -6.78
CA SER A 100 0.10 6.85 -6.94
C SER A 100 1.44 7.32 -6.39
N THR A 101 1.74 8.62 -6.48
CA THR A 101 2.99 9.21 -5.98
C THR A 101 2.97 9.35 -4.46
N LEU A 102 1.87 9.88 -3.92
CA LEU A 102 1.69 10.08 -2.49
C LEU A 102 1.63 8.75 -1.74
N ASP A 103 1.06 7.73 -2.34
CA ASP A 103 1.11 6.35 -1.87
C ASP A 103 2.55 5.86 -1.62
N ARG A 104 3.49 6.21 -2.51
CA ARG A 104 4.90 5.81 -2.32
C ARG A 104 5.54 6.55 -1.16
N ILE A 105 5.20 7.82 -0.96
CA ILE A 105 5.69 8.61 0.18
C ILE A 105 5.16 8.02 1.49
N ALA A 106 3.86 7.71 1.57
CA ALA A 106 3.25 7.11 2.74
C ALA A 106 3.85 5.74 3.08
N ASP A 107 3.93 4.82 2.09
CA ASP A 107 4.54 3.50 2.27
C ASP A 107 6.02 3.62 2.70
N GLY A 108 6.78 4.52 2.05
CA GLY A 108 8.18 4.77 2.39
C GLY A 108 8.35 5.27 3.82
N ALA A 109 7.54 6.23 4.24
CA ALA A 109 7.58 6.78 5.60
C ALA A 109 7.22 5.73 6.65
N LEU A 110 6.22 4.87 6.37
CA LEU A 110 5.81 3.79 7.27
C LEU A 110 6.98 2.84 7.57
N PHE A 111 7.57 2.26 6.53
CA PHE A 111 8.70 1.33 6.70
C PHE A 111 9.94 2.01 7.25
N ALA A 112 10.22 3.27 6.86
CA ALA A 112 11.32 4.05 7.41
C ALA A 112 11.14 4.31 8.91
N GLY A 113 9.94 4.68 9.35
CA GLY A 113 9.64 4.90 10.76
C GLY A 113 9.88 3.65 11.61
N VAL A 114 9.42 2.48 11.13
CA VAL A 114 9.70 1.17 11.77
C VAL A 114 11.21 0.89 11.81
N ALA A 115 11.91 1.09 10.68
CA ALA A 115 13.35 0.85 10.62
C ALA A 115 14.13 1.76 11.58
N ILE A 116 13.82 3.05 11.64
CA ILE A 116 14.46 4.01 12.54
C ILE A 116 14.30 3.57 14.00
N TRP A 117 13.09 3.20 14.42
CA TRP A 117 12.85 2.73 15.78
C TRP A 117 13.74 1.53 16.12
N PHE A 118 13.75 0.50 15.27
CA PHE A 118 14.50 -0.72 15.56
C PHE A 118 16.02 -0.57 15.37
N PHE A 119 16.49 0.47 14.70
CA PHE A 119 17.92 0.84 14.71
C PHE A 119 18.33 1.62 15.95
N THR A 120 17.43 2.40 16.55
CA THR A 120 17.75 3.32 17.66
C THR A 120 17.28 2.82 19.01
N GLY A 121 15.97 2.81 19.25
CA GLY A 121 15.38 2.47 20.56
C GLY A 121 15.10 0.98 20.74
N GLY A 122 14.55 0.31 19.73
CA GLY A 122 14.22 -1.12 19.78
C GLY A 122 15.42 -2.05 19.68
N GLN A 123 16.56 -1.56 19.21
CA GLN A 123 17.85 -2.28 19.12
C GLN A 123 17.77 -3.66 18.46
N ASN A 124 16.91 -3.80 17.45
CA ASN A 124 16.72 -5.04 16.69
C ASN A 124 17.05 -4.81 15.22
N THR A 125 18.33 -4.94 14.88
CA THR A 125 18.85 -4.71 13.53
C THR A 125 18.20 -5.61 12.48
N ALA A 126 17.77 -6.83 12.84
CA ALA A 126 17.12 -7.75 11.91
C ALA A 126 15.76 -7.20 11.45
N ILE A 127 14.94 -6.68 12.37
CA ILE A 127 13.66 -6.03 12.04
C ILE A 127 13.89 -4.76 11.23
N ALA A 128 14.85 -3.93 11.64
CA ALA A 128 15.18 -2.70 10.93
C ALA A 128 15.61 -2.98 9.47
N THR A 129 16.50 -3.96 9.27
CA THR A 129 16.95 -4.37 7.93
C THR A 129 15.81 -4.96 7.10
N ALA A 130 14.95 -5.79 7.70
CA ALA A 130 13.77 -6.34 7.02
C ALA A 130 12.77 -5.24 6.61
N ALA A 131 12.58 -4.22 7.46
CA ALA A 131 11.74 -3.07 7.12
C ALA A 131 12.30 -2.26 5.94
N LEU A 132 13.62 -2.00 5.92
CA LEU A 132 14.29 -1.37 4.77
C LEU A 132 14.17 -2.21 3.50
N ALA A 133 14.32 -3.54 3.60
CA ALA A 133 14.11 -4.42 2.46
C ALA A 133 12.69 -4.32 1.93
N CYS A 134 11.67 -4.31 2.79
CA CYS A 134 10.27 -4.11 2.41
C CYS A 134 10.05 -2.75 1.73
N LEU A 135 10.68 -1.68 2.22
CA LEU A 135 10.64 -0.36 1.62
C LEU A 135 11.17 -0.39 0.19
N VAL A 136 12.40 -0.86 0.00
CA VAL A 136 13.05 -0.90 -1.32
C VAL A 136 12.27 -1.80 -2.29
N LEU A 137 11.95 -3.02 -1.88
CA LEU A 137 11.22 -3.97 -2.72
C LEU A 137 9.81 -3.49 -3.06
N GLY A 138 9.12 -2.82 -2.12
CA GLY A 138 7.81 -2.22 -2.34
C GLY A 138 7.83 -1.11 -3.39
N MET A 139 8.88 -0.28 -3.39
CA MET A 139 9.13 0.73 -4.42
C MET A 139 9.36 0.08 -5.79
N ILE A 140 10.22 -0.96 -5.87
CA ILE A 140 10.52 -1.67 -7.11
C ILE A 140 9.27 -2.36 -7.67
N VAL A 141 8.46 -3.01 -6.81
CA VAL A 141 7.18 -3.62 -7.22
C VAL A 141 6.29 -2.59 -7.91
N SER A 142 6.16 -1.41 -7.33
CA SER A 142 5.31 -0.34 -7.86
C SER A 142 5.88 0.25 -9.15
N TYR A 143 7.20 0.52 -9.17
CA TYR A 143 7.89 1.03 -10.35
C TYR A 143 7.79 0.07 -11.53
N ALA A 144 8.00 -1.23 -11.31
CA ALA A 144 7.93 -2.24 -12.36
C ALA A 144 6.54 -2.27 -13.03
N ARG A 145 5.46 -2.07 -12.25
CA ARG A 145 4.11 -1.95 -12.81
C ARG A 145 3.95 -0.66 -13.63
N ALA A 146 4.27 0.48 -13.05
CA ALA A 146 4.14 1.77 -13.71
C ALA A 146 4.97 1.83 -15.01
N LYS A 147 6.19 1.27 -14.98
CA LYS A 147 7.05 1.20 -16.17
C LYS A 147 6.50 0.27 -17.24
N ALA A 148 5.94 -0.89 -16.86
CA ALA A 148 5.28 -1.78 -17.81
C ALA A 148 4.10 -1.09 -18.50
N GLU A 149 3.22 -0.45 -17.73
CA GLU A 149 2.05 0.27 -18.22
C GLU A 149 2.45 1.44 -19.14
N SER A 150 3.53 2.17 -18.83
CA SER A 150 4.06 3.25 -19.69
C SER A 150 4.60 2.77 -21.04
N LEU A 151 4.95 1.50 -21.15
CA LEU A 151 5.41 0.85 -22.39
C LEU A 151 4.28 0.10 -23.12
N GLY A 152 3.03 0.23 -22.66
CA GLY A 152 1.88 -0.45 -23.25
C GLY A 152 1.74 -1.92 -22.84
N PHE A 153 2.52 -2.42 -21.88
CA PHE A 153 2.41 -3.76 -21.35
C PHE A 153 1.53 -3.82 -20.10
N THR A 154 1.01 -5.00 -19.80
CA THR A 154 0.25 -5.25 -18.58
C THR A 154 1.08 -6.05 -17.58
N ALA A 155 1.23 -5.55 -16.34
CA ALA A 155 1.94 -6.22 -15.26
C ALA A 155 1.07 -6.37 -14.01
N ASN A 156 -0.23 -6.61 -14.18
CA ASN A 156 -1.19 -6.73 -13.08
C ASN A 156 -1.17 -8.15 -12.49
N VAL A 157 0.02 -8.55 -12.02
CA VAL A 157 0.31 -9.83 -11.38
C VAL A 157 1.13 -9.59 -10.11
N GLY A 158 0.94 -10.44 -9.11
CA GLY A 158 1.73 -10.38 -7.88
C GLY A 158 1.03 -11.08 -6.71
N LEU A 159 1.81 -11.37 -5.66
CA LEU A 159 1.36 -11.97 -4.40
C LEU A 159 1.22 -10.91 -3.29
N ALA A 160 1.98 -9.83 -3.36
CA ALA A 160 2.00 -8.77 -2.35
C ALA A 160 1.56 -7.45 -2.98
N GLU A 161 0.26 -7.20 -2.95
CA GLU A 161 -0.30 -5.90 -3.32
C GLU A 161 -0.08 -4.88 -2.18
N ARG A 162 -0.19 -3.57 -2.48
CA ARG A 162 0.03 -2.49 -1.53
C ARG A 162 -0.82 -2.63 -0.27
N ALA A 163 -2.12 -2.87 -0.43
CA ALA A 163 -3.03 -2.96 0.69
C ALA A 163 -2.68 -4.09 1.67
N GLU A 164 -2.28 -5.25 1.14
CA GLU A 164 -1.88 -6.39 1.96
C GLU A 164 -0.60 -6.09 2.76
N ARG A 165 0.39 -5.43 2.14
CA ARG A 165 1.61 -5.00 2.83
C ARG A 165 1.31 -3.99 3.93
N LEU A 166 0.55 -2.94 3.60
CA LEU A 166 0.22 -1.85 4.52
C LEU A 166 -0.53 -2.38 5.74
N VAL A 167 -1.61 -3.13 5.52
CA VAL A 167 -2.44 -3.68 6.61
C VAL A 167 -1.64 -4.63 7.48
N SER A 168 -0.87 -5.56 6.89
CA SER A 168 -0.09 -6.52 7.66
C SER A 168 0.94 -5.84 8.56
N VAL A 169 1.67 -4.86 8.03
CA VAL A 169 2.69 -4.15 8.82
C VAL A 169 2.04 -3.29 9.89
N LEU A 170 0.98 -2.54 9.58
CA LEU A 170 0.28 -1.73 10.58
C LEU A 170 -0.25 -2.56 11.74
N VAL A 171 -0.96 -3.65 11.42
CA VAL A 171 -1.55 -4.51 12.47
C VAL A 171 -0.46 -5.10 13.36
N VAL A 172 0.57 -5.70 12.78
CA VAL A 172 1.59 -6.38 13.58
C VAL A 172 2.47 -5.37 14.32
N THR A 173 2.79 -4.21 13.74
CA THR A 173 3.52 -3.14 14.44
C THR A 173 2.70 -2.61 15.64
N GLY A 174 1.41 -2.38 15.44
CA GLY A 174 0.53 -1.95 16.55
C GLY A 174 0.42 -3.00 17.66
N LEU A 175 0.29 -4.28 17.31
CA LEU A 175 0.28 -5.36 18.28
C LEU A 175 1.62 -5.53 18.99
N THR A 176 2.75 -5.32 18.30
CA THR A 176 4.08 -5.29 18.93
C THR A 176 4.16 -4.17 19.98
N GLY A 177 3.55 -3.01 19.70
CA GLY A 177 3.41 -1.92 20.67
C GLY A 177 2.54 -2.26 21.89
N LEU A 178 1.71 -3.30 21.81
CA LEU A 178 0.91 -3.85 22.92
C LEU A 178 1.57 -5.05 23.62
N GLY A 179 2.78 -5.42 23.22
CA GLY A 179 3.53 -6.51 23.84
C GLY A 179 3.55 -7.82 23.05
N LEU A 180 3.09 -7.84 21.79
CA LEU A 180 3.31 -8.99 20.92
C LEU A 180 4.83 -9.19 20.72
N PRO A 181 5.38 -10.41 20.84
CA PRO A 181 6.79 -10.65 20.63
C PRO A 181 7.28 -10.15 19.26
N GLU A 182 8.40 -9.43 19.23
CA GLU A 182 8.99 -8.83 18.03
C GLU A 182 9.27 -9.83 16.89
N GLY A 183 9.45 -11.10 17.22
CA GLY A 183 9.63 -12.17 16.24
C GLY A 183 8.47 -12.29 15.24
N PHE A 184 7.24 -11.94 15.64
CA PHE A 184 6.09 -11.90 14.72
C PHE A 184 6.22 -10.77 13.70
N LEU A 185 6.67 -9.59 14.12
CA LEU A 185 6.93 -8.48 13.22
C LEU A 185 8.05 -8.83 12.22
N LEU A 186 9.15 -9.42 12.72
CA LEU A 186 10.23 -9.90 11.86
C LEU A 186 9.71 -10.91 10.83
N ALA A 187 8.96 -11.91 11.28
CA ALA A 187 8.41 -12.93 10.37
C ALA A 187 7.51 -12.32 9.28
N VAL A 188 6.62 -11.40 9.64
CA VAL A 188 5.77 -10.70 8.68
C VAL A 188 6.59 -9.89 7.69
N LEU A 189 7.59 -9.12 8.14
CA LEU A 189 8.45 -8.33 7.25
C LEU A 189 9.24 -9.23 6.28
N VAL A 190 9.79 -10.34 6.75
CA VAL A 190 10.52 -11.31 5.91
C VAL A 190 9.59 -11.95 4.87
N ILE A 191 8.38 -12.34 5.26
CA ILE A 191 7.39 -12.90 4.33
C ILE A 191 6.99 -11.86 3.28
N LEU A 192 6.76 -10.61 3.68
CA LEU A 192 6.42 -9.53 2.75
C LEU A 192 7.57 -9.20 1.79
N ALA A 193 8.81 -9.20 2.25
CA ALA A 193 9.99 -9.02 1.42
C ALA A 193 10.12 -10.16 0.38
N ALA A 194 9.97 -11.41 0.81
CA ALA A 194 10.00 -12.57 -0.07
C ALA A 194 8.85 -12.53 -1.11
N ALA A 195 7.63 -12.22 -0.69
CA ALA A 195 6.47 -12.08 -1.57
C ALA A 195 6.65 -10.93 -2.58
N SER A 196 7.33 -9.85 -2.17
CA SER A 196 7.67 -8.74 -3.06
C SER A 196 8.71 -9.16 -4.12
N LEU A 197 9.73 -9.93 -3.76
CA LEU A 197 10.69 -10.50 -4.71
C LEU A 197 10.00 -11.40 -5.74
N VAL A 198 9.12 -12.29 -5.29
CA VAL A 198 8.32 -13.13 -6.18
C VAL A 198 7.45 -12.27 -7.11
N THR A 199 6.84 -11.21 -6.59
CA THR A 199 6.03 -10.28 -7.38
C THR A 199 6.85 -9.57 -8.46
N ILE A 200 8.06 -9.12 -8.13
CA ILE A 200 9.00 -8.51 -9.10
C ILE A 200 9.32 -9.51 -10.21
N TYR A 201 9.69 -10.74 -9.85
CA TYR A 201 9.99 -11.80 -10.82
C TYR A 201 8.79 -12.07 -11.74
N GLN A 202 7.59 -12.18 -11.19
CA GLN A 202 6.36 -12.41 -11.96
C GLN A 202 6.10 -11.27 -12.96
N ARG A 203 6.28 -10.00 -12.55
CA ARG A 203 6.09 -8.83 -13.40
C ARG A 203 7.12 -8.80 -14.53
N VAL A 204 8.40 -8.98 -14.21
CA VAL A 204 9.48 -9.04 -15.22
C VAL A 204 9.25 -10.16 -16.24
N SER A 205 8.89 -11.36 -15.76
CA SER A 205 8.61 -12.51 -16.63
C SER A 205 7.40 -12.27 -17.54
N THR A 206 6.35 -11.61 -17.01
CA THR A 206 5.14 -11.29 -17.76
C THR A 206 5.43 -10.26 -18.86
N VAL A 207 6.16 -9.20 -18.55
CA VAL A 207 6.56 -8.18 -19.54
C VAL A 207 7.47 -8.77 -20.60
N ARG A 208 8.45 -9.60 -20.20
CA ARG A 208 9.35 -10.28 -21.14
C ARG A 208 8.59 -11.15 -22.14
N ARG A 209 7.58 -11.88 -21.68
CA ARG A 209 6.73 -12.69 -22.55
C ARG A 209 5.96 -11.83 -23.55
N GLN A 210 5.27 -10.79 -23.09
CA GLN A 210 4.51 -9.87 -23.93
C GLN A 210 5.41 -9.17 -24.97
N SER A 211 6.63 -8.76 -24.57
CA SER A 211 7.61 -8.14 -25.48
C SER A 211 8.08 -9.08 -26.59
N ARG A 212 8.16 -10.39 -26.30
CA ARG A 212 8.50 -11.39 -27.35
C ARG A 212 7.35 -11.62 -28.31
N GLU A 213 6.12 -11.65 -27.80
CA GLU A 213 4.89 -11.82 -28.59
C GLU A 213 4.62 -10.61 -29.49
N ALA A 214 5.05 -9.41 -29.06
CA ALA A 214 4.90 -8.16 -29.81
C ALA A 214 5.97 -7.95 -30.91
N ARG A 215 7.03 -8.77 -30.99
CA ARG A 215 7.99 -8.71 -32.08
C ARG A 215 7.41 -9.36 -33.33
N PRO A 216 7.36 -8.66 -34.49
CA PRO A 216 7.00 -9.30 -35.75
C PRO A 216 7.98 -10.45 -36.01
N ALA A 217 7.46 -11.57 -36.53
CA ALA A 217 8.31 -12.65 -37.05
C ALA A 217 9.15 -12.08 -38.22
N SER A 218 10.44 -11.87 -37.94
CA SER A 218 11.44 -11.49 -38.97
C SER A 218 11.82 -12.68 -39.81
#